data_c3697f8960df20c4d1906421c2b69e37
#
_entry.id   c3697f8960df20c4d1906421c2b69e37
#
_cell.length_a   1.000
_cell.length_b   1.000
_cell.length_c   1.000
_cell.angle_alpha   90.00
_cell.angle_beta   90.00
_cell.angle_gamma   90.00
#
_symmetry.space_group_name_H-M   'P 1'
#
loop_
_entity.id
_entity.type
_entity.pdbx_description
1 polymer ?
#
loop_
_entity_poly.entity_id
_entity_poly.type
_entity_poly.pdbx_seq_one_letter_code
_entity_poly.pdbx_strand_id
1 'polypeptide(L)'
;MKKLARAFIPKCIRAEKGWYTMDALTCIETRRSIRKYQEKPIPHEVMEEIVKEASFAPSWKNSQVVRYVVVENSEIKSKIANEAVLGFAYNTGTIEHAAALVVVTMIHGRSGYERDGSFTTSKEDRWEMFDAGIATQTFCLVAHEKGIGSVIMGIFDEAKVGELINIEEGRKVAALVAVGYPAETPDAPKRKSVEELVRFE
;
A
#
# COMPACT_ATOMS: atom_id res chain seq x y z
N MET A 1 -17.56 39.51 -7.38
CA MET A 1 -17.87 38.34 -8.22
C MET A 1 -17.24 37.12 -7.61
N LYS A 2 -18.02 36.27 -6.91
CA LYS A 2 -17.54 35.04 -6.29
C LYS A 2 -17.47 33.96 -7.37
N LYS A 3 -16.23 33.47 -7.72
CA LYS A 3 -16.06 32.27 -8.55
C LYS A 3 -16.53 31.06 -7.72
N LEU A 4 -17.68 30.49 -8.11
CA LEU A 4 -18.08 29.17 -7.63
C LEU A 4 -17.00 28.17 -8.03
N ALA A 5 -16.35 27.57 -7.03
CA ALA A 5 -15.57 26.38 -7.22
C ALA A 5 -16.48 25.27 -7.75
N ARG A 6 -16.32 24.87 -9.01
CA ARG A 6 -16.97 23.69 -9.56
C ARG A 6 -16.46 22.49 -8.77
N ALA A 7 -17.33 21.84 -8.02
CA ALA A 7 -17.08 20.52 -7.46
C ALA A 7 -16.72 19.60 -8.63
N PHE A 8 -15.50 19.07 -8.62
CA PHE A 8 -15.01 18.13 -9.62
C PHE A 8 -15.71 16.79 -9.33
N ILE A 9 -16.76 16.49 -10.06
CA ILE A 9 -17.38 15.16 -10.05
C ILE A 9 -16.52 14.28 -10.97
N PRO A 10 -15.89 13.22 -10.45
CA PRO A 10 -15.09 12.30 -11.28
C PRO A 10 -15.98 11.72 -12.39
N LYS A 11 -15.50 11.76 -13.64
CA LYS A 11 -16.15 11.05 -14.74
C LYS A 11 -15.99 9.55 -14.53
N CYS A 12 -16.98 8.90 -13.93
CA CYS A 12 -17.10 7.46 -13.92
C CYS A 12 -17.44 6.98 -15.34
N ILE A 13 -16.59 6.14 -15.91
CA ILE A 13 -16.89 5.44 -17.18
C ILE A 13 -17.74 4.24 -16.81
N ARG A 14 -18.95 4.15 -17.37
CA ARG A 14 -19.83 3.01 -17.18
C ARG A 14 -19.31 1.82 -17.97
N ALA A 15 -18.80 0.79 -17.30
CA ALA A 15 -18.47 -0.46 -17.93
C ALA A 15 -19.75 -1.26 -18.27
N GLU A 16 -19.74 -2.06 -19.34
CA GLU A 16 -20.90 -2.81 -19.84
C GLU A 16 -21.51 -3.82 -18.84
N LYS A 17 -20.86 -4.05 -17.68
CA LYS A 17 -21.33 -4.94 -16.60
C LYS A 17 -21.81 -4.22 -15.34
N GLY A 18 -22.10 -2.91 -15.42
CA GLY A 18 -22.68 -2.17 -14.28
C GLY A 18 -21.71 -1.76 -13.19
N TRP A 19 -20.40 -2.01 -13.32
CA TRP A 19 -19.36 -1.55 -12.40
C TRP A 19 -18.83 -0.20 -12.86
N TYR A 20 -18.73 0.74 -11.94
CA TYR A 20 -18.07 2.03 -12.20
C TYR A 20 -16.56 1.81 -12.05
N THR A 21 -15.79 1.93 -13.13
CA THR A 21 -14.33 1.95 -13.07
C THR A 21 -13.85 3.39 -12.95
N MET A 22 -12.92 3.63 -12.03
CA MET A 22 -12.26 4.92 -11.88
C MET A 22 -11.14 5.02 -12.93
N ASP A 23 -11.05 6.16 -13.66
CA ASP A 23 -9.89 6.35 -14.53
C ASP A 23 -8.61 6.56 -13.70
N ALA A 24 -7.46 6.29 -14.32
CA ALA A 24 -6.17 6.27 -13.61
C ALA A 24 -5.81 7.63 -12.96
N LEU A 25 -6.10 8.75 -13.62
CA LEU A 25 -5.78 10.07 -13.08
C LEU A 25 -6.69 10.39 -11.88
N THR A 26 -7.97 10.13 -12.00
CA THR A 26 -8.93 10.26 -10.90
C THR A 26 -8.50 9.39 -9.70
N CYS A 27 -8.08 8.14 -9.95
CA CYS A 27 -7.62 7.25 -8.89
C CYS A 27 -6.39 7.81 -8.16
N ILE A 28 -5.40 8.30 -8.90
CA ILE A 28 -4.18 8.91 -8.34
C ILE A 28 -4.51 10.17 -7.53
N GLU A 29 -5.36 11.04 -8.08
CA GLU A 29 -5.69 12.33 -7.48
C GLU A 29 -6.59 12.22 -6.25
N THR A 30 -7.45 11.20 -6.18
CA THR A 30 -8.46 11.06 -5.12
C THR A 30 -8.08 10.07 -4.02
N ARG A 31 -7.13 9.15 -4.25
CA ARG A 31 -6.65 8.25 -3.19
C ARG A 31 -6.11 9.03 -2.00
N ARG A 32 -6.57 8.64 -0.80
CA ARG A 32 -6.14 9.22 0.50
C ARG A 32 -5.65 8.13 1.44
N SER A 33 -4.82 8.52 2.40
CA SER A 33 -4.48 7.67 3.54
C SER A 33 -5.66 7.63 4.50
N ILE A 34 -6.35 6.50 4.55
CA ILE A 34 -7.53 6.26 5.39
C ILE A 34 -7.09 5.59 6.68
N ARG A 35 -7.52 6.10 7.82
CA ARG A 35 -7.16 5.62 9.16
C ARG A 35 -8.35 5.27 10.03
N LYS A 36 -9.58 5.55 9.52
CA LYS A 36 -10.83 5.13 10.16
C LYS A 36 -11.60 4.26 9.19
N TYR A 37 -12.05 3.13 9.69
CA TYR A 37 -12.68 2.09 8.90
C TYR A 37 -14.05 1.73 9.46
N GLN A 38 -14.91 1.24 8.58
CA GLN A 38 -16.18 0.62 8.96
C GLN A 38 -15.91 -0.78 9.53
N GLU A 39 -16.72 -1.23 10.47
CA GLU A 39 -16.71 -2.62 10.98
C GLU A 39 -17.30 -3.57 9.94
N LYS A 40 -16.56 -3.77 8.85
CA LYS A 40 -16.96 -4.60 7.73
C LYS A 40 -15.75 -5.35 7.18
N PRO A 41 -15.81 -6.70 7.10
CA PRO A 41 -14.72 -7.49 6.52
C PRO A 41 -14.59 -7.24 5.03
N ILE A 42 -13.37 -7.40 4.50
CA ILE A 42 -13.11 -7.40 3.06
C ILE A 42 -13.23 -8.85 2.60
N PRO A 43 -14.09 -9.16 1.59
CA PRO A 43 -14.12 -10.51 1.02
C PRO A 43 -12.76 -10.92 0.45
N HIS A 44 -12.38 -12.18 0.60
CA HIS A 44 -11.08 -12.69 0.09
C HIS A 44 -10.95 -12.48 -1.42
N GLU A 45 -12.04 -12.65 -2.16
CA GLU A 45 -12.07 -12.45 -3.62
C GLU A 45 -11.68 -11.01 -4.01
N VAL A 46 -12.11 -10.02 -3.21
CA VAL A 46 -11.73 -8.61 -3.43
C VAL A 46 -10.24 -8.41 -3.16
N MET A 47 -9.71 -9.03 -2.10
CA MET A 47 -8.29 -8.95 -1.78
C MET A 47 -7.43 -9.65 -2.84
N GLU A 48 -7.85 -10.81 -3.31
CA GLU A 48 -7.19 -11.55 -4.40
C GLU A 48 -7.16 -10.74 -5.70
N GLU A 49 -8.27 -10.09 -6.05
CA GLU A 49 -8.31 -9.16 -7.20
C GLU A 49 -7.35 -7.99 -7.02
N ILE A 50 -7.29 -7.37 -5.83
CA ILE A 50 -6.34 -6.28 -5.56
C ILE A 50 -4.90 -6.76 -5.76
N VAL A 51 -4.54 -7.91 -5.20
CA VAL A 51 -3.19 -8.48 -5.32
C VAL A 51 -2.88 -8.86 -6.77
N LYS A 52 -3.83 -9.45 -7.48
CA LYS A 52 -3.71 -9.79 -8.89
C LYS A 52 -3.39 -8.57 -9.75
N GLU A 53 -4.16 -7.51 -9.62
CA GLU A 53 -3.91 -6.28 -10.38
C GLU A 53 -2.62 -5.57 -9.91
N ALA A 54 -2.30 -5.60 -8.61
CA ALA A 54 -1.04 -5.07 -8.09
C ALA A 54 0.20 -5.81 -8.62
N SER A 55 0.05 -7.07 -9.05
CA SER A 55 1.15 -7.85 -9.63
C SER A 55 1.67 -7.32 -10.96
N PHE A 56 0.92 -6.42 -11.63
CA PHE A 56 1.39 -5.71 -12.83
C PHE A 56 2.36 -4.56 -12.53
N ALA A 57 2.64 -4.27 -11.25
CA ALA A 57 3.68 -3.33 -10.87
C ALA A 57 5.04 -3.73 -11.44
N PRO A 58 5.78 -2.81 -12.11
CA PRO A 58 7.11 -3.14 -12.61
C PRO A 58 8.07 -3.41 -11.45
N SER A 59 9.08 -4.25 -11.69
CA SER A 59 10.14 -4.54 -10.75
C SER A 59 11.49 -4.72 -11.46
N TRP A 60 12.58 -4.67 -10.72
CA TRP A 60 13.93 -4.90 -11.22
C TRP A 60 14.02 -6.18 -12.06
N LYS A 61 14.41 -6.06 -13.34
CA LYS A 61 14.50 -7.19 -14.29
C LYS A 61 13.28 -8.13 -14.24
N ASN A 62 12.09 -7.61 -13.93
CA ASN A 62 10.86 -8.37 -13.69
C ASN A 62 11.00 -9.44 -12.59
N SER A 63 11.73 -9.12 -11.54
CA SER A 63 12.03 -10.05 -10.42
C SER A 63 10.81 -10.43 -9.59
N GLN A 64 9.77 -9.58 -9.60
CA GLN A 64 8.50 -9.80 -8.89
C GLN A 64 8.71 -10.26 -7.44
N VAL A 65 9.60 -9.56 -6.72
CA VAL A 65 10.03 -9.98 -5.36
C VAL A 65 8.99 -9.77 -4.28
N VAL A 66 7.99 -8.93 -4.51
CA VAL A 66 7.01 -8.55 -3.48
C VAL A 66 6.01 -9.68 -3.21
N ARG A 67 5.68 -9.86 -1.92
CA ARG A 67 4.64 -10.76 -1.43
C ARG A 67 3.78 -10.03 -0.41
N TYR A 68 2.54 -10.45 -0.28
CA TYR A 68 1.59 -9.86 0.66
C TYR A 68 1.13 -10.92 1.65
N VAL A 69 1.22 -10.61 2.95
CA VAL A 69 0.63 -11.43 4.01
C VAL A 69 -0.55 -10.64 4.56
N VAL A 70 -1.76 -11.15 4.37
CA VAL A 70 -3.00 -10.51 4.82
C VAL A 70 -3.34 -11.03 6.21
N VAL A 71 -3.23 -10.19 7.23
CA VAL A 71 -3.50 -10.50 8.63
C VAL A 71 -4.91 -10.03 8.97
N GLU A 72 -5.85 -10.98 9.02
CA GLU A 72 -7.24 -10.76 9.43
C GLU A 72 -7.48 -11.21 10.88
N ASN A 73 -6.65 -12.13 11.37
CA ASN A 73 -6.73 -12.62 12.75
C ASN A 73 -6.54 -11.45 13.73
N SER A 74 -7.57 -11.18 14.53
CA SER A 74 -7.61 -10.04 15.45
C SER A 74 -6.52 -10.11 16.53
N GLU A 75 -6.15 -11.29 16.97
CA GLU A 75 -5.12 -11.50 18.00
C GLU A 75 -3.73 -11.16 17.46
N ILE A 76 -3.39 -11.65 16.25
CA ILE A 76 -2.12 -11.32 15.57
C ILE A 76 -2.07 -9.83 15.25
N LYS A 77 -3.16 -9.26 14.74
CA LYS A 77 -3.30 -7.83 14.44
C LYS A 77 -3.05 -6.98 15.68
N SER A 78 -3.68 -7.35 16.81
CA SER A 78 -3.50 -6.65 18.09
C SER A 78 -2.07 -6.78 18.62
N LYS A 79 -1.42 -7.94 18.50
CA LYS A 79 0.00 -8.08 18.86
C LYS A 79 0.89 -7.17 18.03
N ILE A 80 0.71 -7.13 16.70
CA ILE A 80 1.47 -6.21 15.84
C ILE A 80 1.23 -4.76 16.26
N ALA A 81 -0.02 -4.38 16.50
CA ALA A 81 -0.42 -3.02 16.88
C ALA A 81 0.21 -2.56 18.21
N ASN A 82 0.38 -3.45 19.18
CA ASN A 82 0.82 -3.09 20.53
C ASN A 82 2.31 -3.38 20.77
N GLU A 83 2.90 -4.35 20.08
CA GLU A 83 4.27 -4.79 20.33
C GLU A 83 5.27 -4.35 19.24
N ALA A 84 4.79 -4.12 17.99
CA ALA A 84 5.68 -3.95 16.86
C ALA A 84 5.68 -2.55 16.21
N VAL A 85 4.84 -1.60 16.65
CA VAL A 85 4.77 -0.24 16.06
C VAL A 85 5.56 0.80 16.85
N LEU A 86 6.56 0.38 17.61
CA LEU A 86 7.51 1.26 18.34
C LEU A 86 6.81 2.30 19.22
N GLY A 87 5.68 1.96 19.81
CA GLY A 87 4.90 2.84 20.68
C GLY A 87 4.17 3.98 19.95
N PHE A 88 4.11 3.97 18.61
CA PHE A 88 3.43 5.02 17.87
C PHE A 88 1.91 4.82 17.87
N ALA A 89 1.23 5.43 18.84
CA ALA A 89 -0.20 5.25 19.15
C ALA A 89 -1.15 5.44 17.93
N TYR A 90 -0.78 6.29 16.97
CA TYR A 90 -1.57 6.45 15.74
C TYR A 90 -1.63 5.16 14.91
N ASN A 91 -0.52 4.42 14.81
CA ASN A 91 -0.50 3.16 14.11
C ASN A 91 -1.26 2.08 14.88
N THR A 92 -1.11 2.03 16.21
CA THR A 92 -1.86 1.11 17.07
C THR A 92 -3.36 1.20 16.79
N GLY A 93 -3.96 2.37 16.97
CA GLY A 93 -5.40 2.55 16.75
C GLY A 93 -5.84 2.29 15.31
N THR A 94 -5.01 2.64 14.33
CA THR A 94 -5.31 2.40 12.91
C THR A 94 -5.35 0.90 12.60
N ILE A 95 -4.39 0.12 13.10
CA ILE A 95 -4.30 -1.32 12.88
C ILE A 95 -5.46 -2.05 13.56
N GLU A 96 -5.75 -1.70 14.81
CA GLU A 96 -6.82 -2.37 15.58
C GLU A 96 -8.19 -2.25 14.92
N HIS A 97 -8.51 -1.08 14.34
CA HIS A 97 -9.80 -0.83 13.70
C HIS A 97 -9.84 -1.16 12.20
N ALA A 98 -8.72 -1.54 11.60
CA ALA A 98 -8.70 -1.96 10.20
C ALA A 98 -9.36 -3.34 10.00
N ALA A 99 -10.02 -3.54 8.86
CA ALA A 99 -10.56 -4.85 8.48
C ALA A 99 -9.45 -5.90 8.38
N ALA A 100 -8.32 -5.52 7.78
CA ALA A 100 -7.12 -6.34 7.71
C ALA A 100 -5.85 -5.48 7.76
N LEU A 101 -4.73 -6.10 8.15
CA LEU A 101 -3.39 -5.55 8.01
C LEU A 101 -2.64 -6.35 6.95
N VAL A 102 -2.25 -5.66 5.87
CA VAL A 102 -1.42 -6.27 4.82
C VAL A 102 0.04 -5.98 5.15
N VAL A 103 0.80 -7.03 5.43
CA VAL A 103 2.25 -6.94 5.59
C VAL A 103 2.88 -7.15 4.23
N VAL A 104 3.48 -6.09 3.69
CA VAL A 104 4.24 -6.14 2.44
C VAL A 104 5.61 -6.72 2.73
N THR A 105 5.92 -7.85 2.12
CA THR A 105 7.21 -8.52 2.26
C THR A 105 7.92 -8.60 0.92
N MET A 106 9.22 -8.83 0.92
CA MET A 106 10.03 -8.97 -0.28
C MET A 106 11.01 -10.13 -0.15
N ILE A 107 11.25 -10.83 -1.25
CA ILE A 107 12.26 -11.88 -1.33
C ILE A 107 13.64 -11.21 -1.41
N HIS A 108 14.49 -11.48 -0.41
CA HIS A 108 15.83 -10.92 -0.33
C HIS A 108 16.80 -11.56 -1.34
N GLY A 109 17.80 -10.80 -1.77
CA GLY A 109 18.88 -11.28 -2.62
C GLY A 109 18.53 -11.39 -4.11
N ARG A 110 17.53 -10.64 -4.60
CA ARG A 110 17.12 -10.67 -6.01
C ARG A 110 17.17 -9.31 -6.70
N SER A 111 16.41 -8.33 -6.20
CA SER A 111 16.43 -6.98 -6.79
C SER A 111 17.72 -6.25 -6.45
N GLY A 112 18.47 -5.84 -7.47
CA GLY A 112 19.80 -5.23 -7.31
C GLY A 112 20.97 -6.20 -7.28
N TYR A 113 20.68 -7.51 -7.38
CA TYR A 113 21.71 -8.57 -7.33
C TYR A 113 21.94 -9.21 -8.70
N GLU A 114 23.17 -9.69 -8.89
CA GLU A 114 23.54 -10.63 -9.94
C GLU A 114 23.34 -12.08 -9.48
N ARG A 115 23.52 -13.04 -10.40
CA ARG A 115 23.31 -14.47 -10.09
C ARG A 115 24.31 -15.05 -9.09
N ASP A 116 25.49 -14.45 -8.99
CA ASP A 116 26.54 -14.83 -8.06
C ASP A 116 26.41 -14.18 -6.67
N GLY A 117 25.34 -13.40 -6.46
CA GLY A 117 25.07 -12.69 -5.21
C GLY A 117 25.78 -11.33 -5.10
N SER A 118 26.54 -10.91 -6.10
CA SER A 118 27.13 -9.56 -6.12
C SER A 118 26.09 -8.50 -6.44
N PHE A 119 26.36 -7.25 -6.07
CA PHE A 119 25.47 -6.13 -6.40
C PHE A 119 25.68 -5.64 -7.83
N THR A 120 24.59 -5.44 -8.57
CA THR A 120 24.64 -4.90 -9.93
C THR A 120 25.02 -3.41 -9.95
N THR A 121 24.66 -2.65 -8.92
CA THR A 121 24.85 -1.19 -8.84
C THR A 121 25.26 -0.75 -7.44
N SER A 122 25.77 0.48 -7.32
CA SER A 122 26.07 1.12 -6.04
C SER A 122 24.87 1.35 -5.12
N LYS A 123 23.64 1.08 -5.59
CA LYS A 123 22.43 1.11 -4.75
C LYS A 123 22.24 -0.18 -3.95
N GLU A 124 22.99 -1.23 -4.29
CA GLU A 124 22.99 -2.50 -3.58
C GLU A 124 21.57 -3.10 -3.44
N ASP A 125 21.17 -3.55 -2.24
CA ASP A 125 19.86 -4.11 -1.93
C ASP A 125 18.73 -3.07 -1.87
N ARG A 126 19.02 -1.77 -1.99
CA ARG A 126 17.99 -0.71 -1.95
C ARG A 126 16.98 -0.81 -3.10
N TRP A 127 17.32 -1.56 -4.16
CA TRP A 127 16.37 -1.87 -5.22
C TRP A 127 15.20 -2.74 -4.74
N GLU A 128 15.38 -3.55 -3.70
CA GLU A 128 14.30 -4.33 -3.08
C GLU A 128 13.23 -3.40 -2.50
N MET A 129 13.66 -2.38 -1.74
CA MET A 129 12.74 -1.38 -1.18
C MET A 129 12.10 -0.49 -2.25
N PHE A 130 12.82 -0.22 -3.36
CA PHE A 130 12.27 0.50 -4.50
C PHE A 130 11.15 -0.29 -5.17
N ASP A 131 11.36 -1.58 -5.45
CA ASP A 131 10.34 -2.47 -5.99
C ASP A 131 9.15 -2.61 -5.03
N ALA A 132 9.41 -2.76 -3.73
CA ALA A 132 8.36 -2.82 -2.72
C ALA A 132 7.51 -1.55 -2.68
N GLY A 133 8.13 -0.37 -2.81
CA GLY A 133 7.42 0.90 -2.88
C GLY A 133 6.50 1.02 -4.10
N ILE A 134 6.98 0.60 -5.28
CA ILE A 134 6.20 0.59 -6.53
C ILE A 134 4.98 -0.35 -6.39
N ALA A 135 5.21 -1.58 -5.93
CA ALA A 135 4.15 -2.57 -5.76
C ALA A 135 3.12 -2.13 -4.70
N THR A 136 3.57 -1.55 -3.58
CA THR A 136 2.70 -1.04 -2.53
C THR A 136 1.83 0.11 -3.03
N GLN A 137 2.38 1.04 -3.82
CA GLN A 137 1.59 2.12 -4.41
C GLN A 137 0.56 1.57 -5.39
N THR A 138 0.93 0.62 -6.24
CA THR A 138 -0.01 -0.02 -7.17
C THR A 138 -1.13 -0.73 -6.41
N PHE A 139 -0.80 -1.49 -5.35
CA PHE A 139 -1.78 -2.10 -4.44
C PHE A 139 -2.77 -1.06 -3.87
N CYS A 140 -2.27 0.07 -3.37
CA CYS A 140 -3.11 1.11 -2.78
C CYS A 140 -4.03 1.80 -3.81
N LEU A 141 -3.58 1.94 -5.07
CA LEU A 141 -4.41 2.47 -6.15
C LEU A 141 -5.54 1.49 -6.51
N VAL A 142 -5.22 0.21 -6.68
CA VAL A 142 -6.23 -0.81 -6.97
C VAL A 142 -7.22 -0.95 -5.81
N ALA A 143 -6.75 -0.95 -4.56
CA ALA A 143 -7.62 -0.95 -3.39
C ALA A 143 -8.59 0.23 -3.41
N HIS A 144 -8.09 1.44 -3.72
CA HIS A 144 -8.93 2.64 -3.82
C HIS A 144 -9.97 2.53 -4.94
N GLU A 145 -9.60 2.03 -6.11
CA GLU A 145 -10.54 1.78 -7.22
C GLU A 145 -11.68 0.85 -6.81
N LYS A 146 -11.37 -0.16 -5.99
CA LYS A 146 -12.37 -1.10 -5.44
C LYS A 146 -13.10 -0.59 -4.19
N GLY A 147 -12.94 0.69 -3.83
CA GLY A 147 -13.59 1.29 -2.67
C GLY A 147 -12.98 0.90 -1.32
N ILE A 148 -11.81 0.29 -1.32
CA ILE A 148 -11.07 -0.05 -0.10
C ILE A 148 -10.09 1.08 0.23
N GLY A 149 -10.23 1.65 1.44
CA GLY A 149 -9.29 2.60 2.00
C GLY A 149 -8.01 1.92 2.48
N SER A 150 -6.89 2.62 2.35
CA SER A 150 -5.59 2.11 2.79
C SER A 150 -4.73 3.20 3.40
N VAL A 151 -3.79 2.82 4.28
CA VAL A 151 -2.69 3.67 4.73
C VAL A 151 -1.41 2.86 4.84
N ILE A 152 -0.32 3.38 4.25
CA ILE A 152 1.02 2.79 4.36
C ILE A 152 1.67 3.31 5.65
N MET A 153 2.24 2.39 6.42
CA MET A 153 2.90 2.67 7.70
C MET A 153 4.34 2.15 7.65
N GLY A 154 5.30 3.01 8.03
CA GLY A 154 6.72 2.70 8.07
C GLY A 154 7.32 2.74 9.49
N ILE A 155 6.53 3.09 10.53
CA ILE A 155 7.01 3.09 11.92
C ILE A 155 6.64 1.75 12.54
N PHE A 156 7.57 0.79 12.47
CA PHE A 156 7.43 -0.54 13.04
C PHE A 156 8.80 -1.22 13.21
N ASP A 157 8.85 -2.24 14.04
CA ASP A 157 9.98 -3.16 14.20
C ASP A 157 9.83 -4.31 13.19
N GLU A 158 10.73 -4.34 12.20
CA GLU A 158 10.71 -5.33 11.12
C GLU A 158 10.83 -6.77 11.64
N ALA A 159 11.77 -6.99 12.56
CA ALA A 159 12.03 -8.33 13.11
C ALA A 159 10.83 -8.83 13.92
N LYS A 160 10.25 -7.95 14.74
CA LYS A 160 9.06 -8.30 15.55
C LYS A 160 7.83 -8.59 14.70
N VAL A 161 7.59 -7.81 13.65
CA VAL A 161 6.50 -8.11 12.70
C VAL A 161 6.75 -9.45 12.03
N GLY A 162 7.98 -9.71 11.56
CA GLY A 162 8.37 -10.97 10.93
C GLY A 162 8.12 -12.18 11.84
N GLU A 163 8.50 -12.09 13.13
CA GLU A 163 8.22 -13.10 14.14
C GLU A 163 6.71 -13.38 14.29
N LEU A 164 5.91 -12.31 14.45
CA LEU A 164 4.47 -12.43 14.70
C LEU A 164 3.67 -13.02 13.52
N ILE A 165 4.14 -12.84 12.29
CA ILE A 165 3.50 -13.43 11.09
C ILE A 165 4.16 -14.74 10.65
N ASN A 166 5.15 -15.25 11.35
CA ASN A 166 5.98 -16.39 10.96
C ASN A 166 6.51 -16.23 9.53
N ILE A 167 7.23 -15.11 9.29
CA ILE A 167 7.75 -14.78 7.96
C ILE A 167 8.63 -15.91 7.42
N GLU A 168 8.47 -16.26 6.16
CA GLU A 168 9.29 -17.27 5.50
C GLU A 168 10.76 -16.85 5.44
N GLU A 169 11.68 -17.82 5.59
CA GLU A 169 13.12 -17.60 5.46
C GLU A 169 13.46 -16.94 4.11
N GLY A 170 14.42 -16.04 4.12
CA GLY A 170 14.82 -15.28 2.94
C GLY A 170 13.88 -14.16 2.55
N ARG A 171 12.89 -13.81 3.38
CA ARG A 171 12.03 -12.64 3.20
C ARG A 171 12.31 -11.55 4.22
N LYS A 172 12.04 -10.30 3.85
CA LYS A 172 12.09 -9.12 4.72
C LYS A 172 10.73 -8.40 4.69
N VAL A 173 10.38 -7.73 5.78
CA VAL A 173 9.19 -6.87 5.84
C VAL A 173 9.53 -5.49 5.29
N ALA A 174 8.78 -5.01 4.30
CA ALA A 174 9.01 -3.70 3.68
C ALA A 174 8.10 -2.60 4.25
N ALA A 175 6.82 -2.90 4.46
CA ALA A 175 5.84 -1.95 4.95
C ALA A 175 4.63 -2.65 5.56
N LEU A 176 3.88 -1.93 6.38
CA LEU A 176 2.54 -2.31 6.83
C LEU A 176 1.50 -1.47 6.09
N VAL A 177 0.40 -2.08 5.67
CA VAL A 177 -0.73 -1.38 5.04
C VAL A 177 -2.01 -1.78 5.74
N ALA A 178 -2.58 -0.87 6.54
CA ALA A 178 -3.91 -1.08 7.09
C ALA A 178 -4.96 -0.86 6.00
N VAL A 179 -5.96 -1.73 5.91
CA VAL A 179 -6.99 -1.70 4.88
C VAL A 179 -8.39 -1.95 5.46
N GLY A 180 -9.40 -1.33 4.84
CA GLY A 180 -10.81 -1.48 5.22
C GLY A 180 -11.71 -0.56 4.42
N TYR A 181 -13.03 -0.72 4.55
CA TYR A 181 -13.97 0.23 3.97
C TYR A 181 -13.85 1.58 4.70
N PRO A 182 -13.66 2.71 3.98
CA PRO A 182 -13.47 4.01 4.61
C PRO A 182 -14.65 4.43 5.49
N ALA A 183 -14.38 4.93 6.70
CA ALA A 183 -15.34 5.61 7.56
C ALA A 183 -15.06 7.12 7.64
N GLU A 184 -14.14 7.62 6.83
CA GLU A 184 -13.78 9.03 6.74
C GLU A 184 -13.45 9.44 5.31
N THR A 185 -13.52 10.73 5.02
CA THR A 185 -13.09 11.31 3.74
C THR A 185 -12.11 12.45 4.04
N PRO A 186 -10.81 12.16 4.18
CA PRO A 186 -9.81 13.16 4.51
C PRO A 186 -9.61 14.17 3.37
N ASP A 187 -9.35 15.42 3.72
CA ASP A 187 -8.96 16.44 2.76
C ASP A 187 -7.66 16.10 2.03
N ALA A 188 -7.53 16.59 0.80
CA ALA A 188 -6.30 16.46 0.04
C ALA A 188 -5.20 17.35 0.63
N PRO A 189 -4.07 16.80 1.09
CA PRO A 189 -2.97 17.62 1.56
C PRO A 189 -2.38 18.44 0.40
N LYS A 190 -1.88 19.63 0.71
CA LYS A 190 -1.20 20.50 -0.27
C LYS A 190 -0.05 19.73 -0.93
N ARG A 191 0.08 19.91 -2.23
CA ARG A 191 1.22 19.38 -3.01
C ARG A 191 2.21 20.50 -3.33
N LYS A 192 3.45 20.16 -3.54
CA LYS A 192 4.45 21.06 -4.11
C LYS A 192 4.05 21.46 -5.52
N SER A 193 4.51 22.62 -5.95
CA SER A 193 4.30 23.06 -7.32
C SER A 193 5.15 22.25 -8.31
N VAL A 194 4.82 22.28 -9.59
CA VAL A 194 5.58 21.54 -10.61
C VAL A 194 7.00 22.07 -10.69
N GLU A 195 7.20 23.37 -10.53
CA GLU A 195 8.51 24.03 -10.56
C GLU A 195 9.43 23.60 -9.41
N GLU A 196 8.83 23.21 -8.25
CA GLU A 196 9.60 22.64 -7.12
C GLU A 196 9.99 21.16 -7.35
N LEU A 197 9.33 20.47 -8.28
CA LEU A 197 9.47 19.02 -8.49
C LEU A 197 10.26 18.65 -9.75
N VAL A 198 10.32 19.52 -10.75
CA VAL A 198 10.98 19.24 -12.04
C VAL A 198 11.97 20.34 -12.40
N ARG A 199 13.08 19.94 -12.99
CA ARG A 199 14.07 20.81 -13.62
C ARG A 199 14.33 20.30 -15.02
N PHE A 200 14.28 21.19 -15.99
CA PHE A 200 14.67 20.91 -17.38
C PHE A 200 16.11 21.39 -17.61
N GLU A 201 16.92 20.61 -18.31
CA GLU A 201 18.30 20.92 -18.71
C GLU A 201 18.47 20.77 -20.21
#